data_36cce908e669cfeb47767daa8d940983
#
_entry.id   36cce908e669cfeb47767daa8d940983
#
_cell.length_a   1.000
_cell.length_b   1.000
_cell.length_c   1.000
_cell.angle_alpha   90.00
_cell.angle_beta   90.00
_cell.angle_gamma   90.00
#
_symmetry.space_group_name_H-M   'P 1'
#
loop_
_entity.id
_entity.type
_entity.pdbx_description
1 polymer ?
#
loop_
_entity_poly.entity_id
_entity_poly.type
_entity_poly.pdbx_seq_one_letter_code
_entity_poly.pdbx_strand_id
1 'polypeptide(L)'
;MKAKLRRDLMDKRITNIVGNKIYYIHAPQSADLYVEYMFYNKKKSDFCSNKNLAYTHYIQVDIFSKGDFTTLEKTIEEVMEEKGYNFITSADLFEDDTKLYHKALRYTFKEIVKK
;
A
#
# COMPACT_ATOMS: atom_id res chain seq x y z
N MET A 1 13.31 1.99 -0.65
CA MET A 1 12.00 1.53 -0.13
C MET A 1 10.87 1.69 -1.15
N LYS A 2 10.80 2.79 -1.84
CA LYS A 2 9.75 3.02 -2.85
C LYS A 2 9.75 1.96 -3.96
N ALA A 3 10.94 1.61 -4.47
CA ALA A 3 11.06 0.58 -5.50
C ALA A 3 10.64 -0.80 -5.00
N LYS A 4 10.92 -1.11 -3.74
CA LYS A 4 10.51 -2.37 -3.13
C LYS A 4 8.98 -2.45 -3.05
N LEU A 5 8.33 -1.39 -2.56
CA LEU A 5 6.87 -1.38 -2.42
C LEU A 5 6.20 -1.56 -3.78
N ARG A 6 6.66 -0.83 -4.80
CA ARG A 6 6.12 -0.98 -6.16
C ARG A 6 6.27 -2.41 -6.66
N ARG A 7 7.47 -2.98 -6.52
CA ARG A 7 7.72 -4.35 -6.97
C ARG A 7 6.81 -5.35 -6.27
N ASP A 8 6.61 -5.18 -4.95
CA ASP A 8 5.78 -6.08 -4.17
C ASP A 8 4.30 -5.97 -4.60
N LEU A 9 3.80 -4.76 -4.87
CA LEU A 9 2.43 -4.56 -5.34
C LEU A 9 2.23 -5.01 -6.78
N MET A 10 3.30 -5.14 -7.57
CA MET A 10 3.23 -5.68 -8.93
C MET A 10 3.27 -7.21 -8.96
N ASP A 11 3.10 -7.87 -7.82
CA ASP A 11 2.95 -9.32 -7.76
C ASP A 11 1.84 -9.78 -8.70
N LYS A 12 2.07 -10.91 -9.39
CA LYS A 12 1.12 -11.40 -10.40
C LYS A 12 -0.27 -11.65 -9.86
N ARG A 13 -0.39 -12.04 -8.60
CA ARG A 13 -1.70 -12.24 -7.96
C ARG A 13 -2.52 -10.96 -7.97
N ILE A 14 -1.87 -9.82 -7.80
CA ILE A 14 -2.53 -8.52 -7.82
C ILE A 14 -2.75 -8.06 -9.25
N THR A 15 -1.73 -8.12 -10.10
CA THR A 15 -1.84 -7.66 -11.49
C THR A 15 -2.80 -8.49 -12.33
N ASN A 16 -3.03 -9.75 -11.96
CA ASN A 16 -4.05 -10.56 -12.63
C ASN A 16 -5.47 -10.01 -12.41
N ILE A 17 -5.68 -9.25 -11.33
CA ILE A 17 -6.99 -8.67 -11.02
C ILE A 17 -7.10 -7.25 -11.56
N VAL A 18 -6.07 -6.42 -11.35
CA VAL A 18 -6.14 -4.97 -11.62
C VAL A 18 -5.28 -4.55 -12.82
N GLY A 19 -4.52 -5.48 -13.40
CA GLY A 19 -3.58 -5.16 -14.46
C GLY A 19 -2.44 -4.29 -13.94
N ASN A 20 -1.97 -3.36 -14.75
CA ASN A 20 -0.92 -2.44 -14.36
C ASN A 20 -1.47 -1.12 -13.78
N LYS A 21 -2.74 -1.08 -13.40
CA LYS A 21 -3.38 0.12 -12.86
C LYS A 21 -3.06 0.26 -11.37
N ILE A 22 -1.77 0.39 -11.07
CA ILE A 22 -1.21 0.54 -9.73
C ILE A 22 -0.29 1.76 -9.79
N TYR A 23 -0.68 2.83 -9.08
CA TYR A 23 -0.07 4.15 -9.25
C TYR A 23 0.46 4.70 -7.94
N TYR A 24 1.59 5.40 -8.03
CA TYR A 24 2.17 6.10 -6.89
C TYR A 24 1.44 7.43 -6.69
N ILE A 25 0.85 7.59 -5.51
CA ILE A 25 0.12 8.77 -5.04
C ILE A 25 -1.19 8.99 -5.79
N HIS A 26 -1.16 9.12 -7.12
CA HIS A 26 -2.34 9.53 -7.87
C HIS A 26 -2.39 8.89 -9.26
N ALA A 27 -3.55 8.29 -9.57
CA ALA A 27 -3.80 7.74 -10.90
C ALA A 27 -3.95 8.88 -11.91
N PRO A 28 -3.39 8.73 -13.13
CA PRO A 28 -3.52 9.78 -14.15
C PRO A 28 -4.94 9.98 -14.64
N GLN A 29 -5.77 8.94 -14.53
CA GLN A 29 -7.19 9.02 -14.86
C GLN A 29 -7.95 7.96 -14.08
N SER A 30 -9.25 8.21 -13.86
CA SER A 30 -10.11 7.27 -13.16
C SER A 30 -10.39 6.03 -14.00
N ALA A 31 -10.59 4.90 -13.34
CA ALA A 31 -10.97 3.64 -13.94
C ALA A 31 -11.95 2.92 -13.01
N ASP A 32 -12.56 1.82 -13.48
CA ASP A 32 -13.53 1.08 -12.69
C ASP A 32 -12.89 0.33 -11.52
N LEU A 33 -11.60 0.02 -11.64
CA LEU A 33 -10.83 -0.66 -10.60
C LEU A 33 -9.36 -0.27 -10.73
N TYR A 34 -8.79 0.29 -9.69
CA TYR A 34 -7.36 0.63 -9.68
C TYR A 34 -6.85 0.77 -8.25
N VAL A 35 -5.54 0.85 -8.12
CA VAL A 35 -4.84 0.93 -6.82
C VAL A 35 -3.91 2.14 -6.84
N GLU A 36 -3.90 2.87 -5.73
CA GLU A 36 -2.88 3.89 -5.47
C GLU A 36 -2.12 3.50 -4.21
N TYR A 37 -0.87 3.90 -4.11
CA TYR A 37 -0.07 3.66 -2.92
C TYR A 37 0.80 4.87 -2.61
N MET A 38 1.06 5.07 -1.31
CA MET A 38 1.89 6.19 -0.87
C MET A 38 2.54 5.91 0.47
N PHE A 39 3.56 6.69 0.78
CA PHE A 39 4.14 6.76 2.11
C PHE A 39 3.59 8.01 2.79
N TYR A 40 2.93 7.85 3.93
CA TYR A 40 2.37 9.00 4.62
C TYR A 40 3.20 9.43 5.83
N ASN A 41 4.21 8.65 6.20
CA ASN A 41 5.14 9.01 7.27
C ASN A 41 6.39 8.14 7.19
N LYS A 42 7.46 8.61 7.83
CA LYS A 42 8.69 7.85 7.99
C LYS A 42 9.33 8.31 9.30
N LYS A 43 9.67 7.37 10.16
CA LYS A 43 10.27 7.69 11.47
C LYS A 43 11.55 6.90 11.68
N LYS A 44 12.52 7.52 12.32
CA LYS A 44 13.69 6.80 12.83
C LYS A 44 13.28 5.92 13.99
N SER A 45 13.83 4.72 14.07
CA SER A 45 13.50 3.77 15.13
C SER A 45 14.71 2.94 15.51
N ASP A 46 14.60 2.22 16.64
CA ASP A 46 15.63 1.30 17.16
C ASP A 46 16.97 2.00 17.34
N PHE A 47 17.04 2.89 18.31
CA PHE A 47 18.27 3.62 18.62
C PHE A 47 19.19 2.78 19.51
N CYS A 48 20.50 2.89 19.27
CA CYS A 48 21.55 2.34 20.12
C CYS A 48 22.68 3.36 20.18
N SER A 49 23.08 3.78 21.38
CA SER A 49 24.12 4.79 21.57
C SER A 49 23.88 6.04 20.72
N ASN A 50 22.62 6.52 20.70
CA ASN A 50 22.19 7.68 19.92
C ASN A 50 22.31 7.51 18.40
N LYS A 51 22.51 6.29 17.94
CA LYS A 51 22.53 5.99 16.51
C LYS A 51 21.22 5.38 16.07
N ASN A 52 20.70 5.87 14.94
CA ASN A 52 19.51 5.31 14.33
C ASN A 52 19.84 3.97 13.66
N LEU A 53 19.17 2.90 14.06
CA LEU A 53 19.38 1.55 13.50
C LEU A 53 18.35 1.16 12.44
N ALA A 54 17.24 1.87 12.39
CA ALA A 54 16.18 1.52 11.45
C ALA A 54 15.28 2.72 11.16
N TYR A 55 14.53 2.61 10.07
CA TYR A 55 13.42 3.51 9.77
C TYR A 55 12.14 2.70 9.76
N THR A 56 11.06 3.26 10.30
CA THR A 56 9.73 2.71 10.14
C THR A 56 9.01 3.53 9.09
N HIS A 57 8.63 2.89 8.00
CA HIS A 57 7.85 3.49 6.93
C HIS A 57 6.37 3.24 7.18
N TYR A 58 5.56 4.27 6.99
CA TYR A 58 4.10 4.22 7.12
C TYR A 58 3.52 4.30 5.72
N ILE A 59 2.79 3.27 5.34
CA ILE A 59 2.37 3.04 3.96
C ILE A 59 0.86 2.95 3.90
N GLN A 60 0.27 3.55 2.87
CA GLN A 60 -1.15 3.41 2.58
C GLN A 60 -1.32 2.85 1.18
N VAL A 61 -2.15 1.82 1.08
CA VAL A 61 -2.54 1.23 -0.20
C VAL A 61 -4.04 1.44 -0.33
N ASP A 62 -4.44 2.12 -1.40
CA ASP A 62 -5.83 2.51 -1.64
C ASP A 62 -6.40 1.72 -2.82
N ILE A 63 -7.55 1.09 -2.59
CA ILE A 63 -8.29 0.40 -3.64
C ILE A 63 -9.48 1.27 -4.01
N PHE A 64 -9.64 1.54 -5.30
CA PHE A 64 -10.79 2.27 -5.85
C PHE A 64 -11.55 1.34 -6.77
N SER A 65 -12.87 1.20 -6.56
CA SER A 65 -13.67 0.25 -7.32
C SER A 65 -15.12 0.72 -7.46
N LYS A 66 -15.70 0.46 -8.62
CA LYS A 66 -17.13 0.69 -8.84
C LYS A 66 -17.99 -0.40 -8.21
N GLY A 67 -17.41 -1.57 -7.95
CA GLY A 67 -18.16 -2.71 -7.44
C GLY A 67 -17.44 -3.42 -6.32
N ASP A 68 -17.64 -4.73 -6.22
CA ASP A 68 -17.03 -5.55 -5.20
C ASP A 68 -15.51 -5.65 -5.41
N PHE A 69 -14.75 -5.35 -4.36
CA PHE A 69 -13.29 -5.41 -4.38
C PHE A 69 -12.74 -6.42 -3.36
N THR A 70 -13.59 -7.30 -2.83
CA THR A 70 -13.21 -8.24 -1.77
C THR A 70 -12.02 -9.11 -2.17
N THR A 71 -12.03 -9.65 -3.39
CA THR A 71 -10.93 -10.51 -3.85
C THR A 71 -9.62 -9.74 -3.96
N LEU A 72 -9.66 -8.52 -4.50
CA LEU A 72 -8.47 -7.69 -4.61
C LEU A 72 -7.94 -7.31 -3.25
N GLU A 73 -8.80 -6.90 -2.33
CA GLU A 73 -8.41 -6.55 -0.97
C GLU A 73 -7.71 -7.71 -0.28
N LYS A 74 -8.31 -8.89 -0.33
CA LYS A 74 -7.75 -10.09 0.30
C LYS A 74 -6.40 -10.45 -0.32
N THR A 75 -6.28 -10.35 -1.64
CA THR A 75 -5.05 -10.66 -2.34
C THR A 75 -3.93 -9.69 -1.95
N ILE A 76 -4.23 -8.39 -1.88
CA ILE A 76 -3.26 -7.39 -1.44
C ILE A 76 -2.82 -7.67 -0.01
N GLU A 77 -3.75 -7.97 0.90
CA GLU A 77 -3.41 -8.28 2.29
C GLU A 77 -2.47 -9.48 2.38
N GLU A 78 -2.75 -10.55 1.63
CA GLU A 78 -1.89 -11.73 1.61
C GLU A 78 -0.49 -11.42 1.10
N VAL A 79 -0.39 -10.69 -0.02
CA VAL A 79 0.89 -10.33 -0.61
C VAL A 79 1.69 -9.43 0.35
N MET A 80 1.06 -8.42 0.91
CA MET A 80 1.74 -7.49 1.81
C MET A 80 2.26 -8.22 3.05
N GLU A 81 1.49 -9.12 3.63
CA GLU A 81 1.92 -9.91 4.78
C GLU A 81 3.13 -10.78 4.42
N GLU A 82 3.09 -11.48 3.29
CA GLU A 82 4.20 -12.33 2.84
C GLU A 82 5.46 -11.52 2.60
N LYS A 83 5.34 -10.28 2.15
CA LYS A 83 6.50 -9.44 1.84
C LYS A 83 7.03 -8.66 3.05
N GLY A 84 6.47 -8.90 4.22
CA GLY A 84 7.00 -8.38 5.48
C GLY A 84 6.38 -7.07 5.98
N TYR A 85 5.28 -6.64 5.40
CA TYR A 85 4.57 -5.45 5.88
C TYR A 85 3.63 -5.81 7.02
N ASN A 86 3.53 -4.91 8.01
CA ASN A 86 2.67 -5.10 9.17
C ASN A 86 1.40 -4.29 9.00
N PHE A 87 0.26 -4.97 8.98
CA PHE A 87 -1.04 -4.31 8.88
C PHE A 87 -1.35 -3.52 10.15
N ILE A 88 -1.81 -2.28 10.00
CA ILE A 88 -2.19 -1.42 11.13
C ILE A 88 -3.70 -1.29 11.22
N THR A 89 -4.32 -0.80 10.15
CA THR A 89 -5.75 -0.49 10.15
C THR A 89 -6.26 -0.34 8.72
N SER A 90 -7.57 -0.28 8.57
CA SER A 90 -8.20 -0.01 7.28
C SER A 90 -9.45 0.83 7.47
N ALA A 91 -9.91 1.46 6.39
CA ALA A 91 -11.13 2.25 6.39
C ALA A 91 -11.87 2.07 5.07
N ASP A 92 -13.18 1.99 5.16
CA ASP A 92 -14.06 1.97 3.99
C ASP A 92 -14.61 3.38 3.77
N LEU A 93 -14.44 3.87 2.55
CA LEU A 93 -14.84 5.21 2.16
C LEU A 93 -15.63 5.13 0.85
N PHE A 94 -16.34 6.21 0.53
CA PHE A 94 -17.01 6.32 -0.75
C PHE A 94 -16.78 7.72 -1.30
N GLU A 95 -16.37 7.82 -2.56
CA GLU A 95 -16.09 9.10 -3.21
C GLU A 95 -17.30 9.55 -4.02
N ASP A 96 -17.91 10.64 -3.60
CA ASP A 96 -19.11 11.17 -4.24
C ASP A 96 -18.86 11.62 -5.69
N ASP A 97 -17.69 12.21 -5.94
CA ASP A 97 -17.36 12.76 -7.25
C ASP A 97 -17.23 11.68 -8.31
N THR A 98 -16.52 10.61 -8.02
CA THR A 98 -16.25 9.51 -8.95
C THR A 98 -17.23 8.36 -8.83
N LYS A 99 -18.01 8.33 -7.75
CA LYS A 99 -18.92 7.23 -7.40
C LYS A 99 -18.17 5.90 -7.20
N LEU A 100 -16.93 5.97 -6.67
CA LEU A 100 -16.11 4.81 -6.41
C LEU A 100 -16.08 4.48 -4.92
N TYR A 101 -16.14 3.19 -4.60
CA TYR A 101 -15.77 2.70 -3.29
C TYR A 101 -14.27 2.83 -3.13
N HIS A 102 -13.84 3.22 -1.94
CA HIS A 102 -12.43 3.44 -1.63
C HIS A 102 -12.08 2.68 -0.35
N LYS A 103 -11.18 1.72 -0.45
CA LYS A 103 -10.65 1.00 0.70
C LYS A 103 -9.23 1.44 0.95
N ALA A 104 -8.97 2.01 2.11
CA ALA A 104 -7.62 2.41 2.51
C ALA A 104 -7.04 1.37 3.45
N LEU A 105 -5.90 0.79 3.09
CA LEU A 105 -5.18 -0.20 3.90
C LEU A 105 -3.88 0.45 4.37
N ARG A 106 -3.62 0.45 5.67
CA ARG A 106 -2.41 1.04 6.23
C ARG A 106 -1.49 0.00 6.82
N TYR A 107 -0.21 0.15 6.53
CA TYR A 107 0.85 -0.78 6.94
C TYR A 107 2.06 -0.03 7.47
N THR A 108 2.89 -0.74 8.23
CA THR A 108 4.25 -0.29 8.54
C THR A 108 5.25 -1.28 7.96
N PHE A 109 6.45 -0.78 7.70
CA PHE A 109 7.58 -1.61 7.31
C PHE A 109 8.85 -1.04 7.95
N LYS A 110 9.61 -1.92 8.60
CA LYS A 110 10.87 -1.53 9.24
C LYS A 110 12.04 -1.81 8.29
N GLU A 111 12.75 -0.76 7.93
CA GLU A 111 13.93 -0.85 7.08
C GLU A 111 15.18 -0.68 7.95
N ILE A 112 16.05 -1.69 7.96
CA ILE A 112 17.27 -1.66 8.77
C ILE A 112 18.30 -0.77 8.09
N VAL A 113 18.89 0.13 8.87
CA VAL A 113 19.95 1.00 8.38
C VAL A 113 21.25 0.22 8.39
N LYS A 114 21.89 0.12 7.24
CA LYS A 114 23.22 -0.48 7.12
C LYS A 114 24.27 0.60 7.31
N LYS A 115 25.29 0.24 8.06
CA LYS A 115 26.45 1.11 8.26
C LYS A 115 27.60 0.68 7.37
#